data_d9b0a62003c09d1888b2c6f708b51292
#
_entry.id   d9b0a62003c09d1888b2c6f708b51292
#
_cell.length_a   1.000
_cell.length_b   1.000
_cell.length_c   1.000
_cell.angle_alpha   90.00
_cell.angle_beta   90.00
_cell.angle_gamma   90.00
#
_symmetry.space_group_name_H-M   'P 1'
#
loop_
_entity.id
_entity.type
_entity.pdbx_description
1 polymer ?
#
loop_
_entity_poly.entity_id
_entity_poly.type
_entity_poly.pdbx_seq_one_letter_code
_entity_poly.pdbx_strand_id
1 'polypeptide(L)'
;MQPLSLTQTCARAAAGMLIGLLMTATSGAFADEVSSSSQNAGNGIFSSRSTDTANTDAASSQGAAKSFLSGMASKAGDVVVGALNMIGVRYRWGGNSPDSGLDCSGFVRYVFQDTLGMTLPRRAEEMSRVGEKVRVSDLKPGDLVFFNTMRRSFSHVGIYIGDNKFVHSPSTGSTIRVDDMEDGYWEKRFQGARRIDNAQVGDGSELRQRVSASIGGY
;
A
#
# COMPACT_ATOMS: atom_id res chain seq x y z
N MET A 1 -63.82 -2.95 9.63
CA MET A 1 -62.87 -3.11 10.76
C MET A 1 -61.58 -2.48 10.33
N GLN A 2 -61.30 -1.29 10.84
CA GLN A 2 -60.15 -0.44 10.46
C GLN A 2 -58.94 -0.76 11.34
N PRO A 3 -57.70 -0.69 10.83
CA PRO A 3 -56.48 -0.80 11.64
C PRO A 3 -56.08 0.54 12.23
N LEU A 4 -55.61 0.49 13.45
CA LEU A 4 -55.07 1.62 14.22
C LEU A 4 -53.67 2.00 13.74
N SER A 5 -53.49 3.27 13.40
CA SER A 5 -52.22 3.90 13.15
C SER A 5 -51.58 4.34 14.48
N LEU A 6 -50.35 3.91 14.74
CA LEU A 6 -49.52 4.48 15.79
C LEU A 6 -48.49 5.42 15.16
N THR A 7 -48.76 6.70 15.26
CA THR A 7 -47.80 7.78 15.04
C THR A 7 -46.93 7.94 16.29
N GLN A 8 -45.64 7.63 16.20
CA GLN A 8 -44.69 7.96 17.25
C GLN A 8 -43.91 9.21 16.86
N THR A 9 -44.33 10.29 17.50
CA THR A 9 -43.61 11.57 17.51
C THR A 9 -42.48 11.48 18.52
N CYS A 10 -41.25 11.59 18.13
CA CYS A 10 -40.12 11.79 19.03
C CYS A 10 -39.58 13.21 18.89
N ALA A 11 -39.58 13.88 20.00
CA ALA A 11 -39.22 15.25 20.20
C ALA A 11 -37.69 15.49 20.09
N ARG A 12 -37.39 16.65 19.55
CA ARG A 12 -36.06 17.27 19.51
C ARG A 12 -35.70 17.78 20.91
N ALA A 13 -34.54 17.43 21.39
CA ALA A 13 -33.85 18.15 22.45
C ALA A 13 -32.54 18.71 21.90
N ALA A 14 -32.52 20.01 21.72
CA ALA A 14 -31.31 20.79 21.49
C ALA A 14 -30.73 21.15 22.86
N ALA A 15 -29.49 20.84 23.10
CA ALA A 15 -28.72 21.42 24.19
C ALA A 15 -27.40 21.91 23.61
N GLY A 16 -27.32 23.24 23.48
CA GLY A 16 -26.07 23.94 23.18
C GLY A 16 -25.21 24.03 24.43
N MET A 17 -23.92 23.93 24.26
CA MET A 17 -22.95 24.39 25.24
C MET A 17 -21.75 24.99 24.50
N LEU A 18 -21.70 26.31 24.55
CA LEU A 18 -20.57 27.18 24.25
C LEU A 18 -19.64 27.21 25.45
N ILE A 19 -18.40 26.89 25.29
CA ILE A 19 -17.25 27.27 26.14
C ILE A 19 -16.04 27.07 25.19
N GLY A 20 -15.23 28.04 24.82
CA GLY A 20 -14.58 29.07 25.58
C GLY A 20 -13.14 29.04 25.11
N LEU A 21 -12.78 30.05 24.38
CA LEU A 21 -11.45 30.42 23.82
C LEU A 21 -10.39 30.48 24.93
N LEU A 22 -9.24 29.82 24.77
CA LEU A 22 -7.99 30.25 25.38
C LEU A 22 -6.83 30.02 24.43
N MET A 23 -6.35 31.12 23.84
CA MET A 23 -5.06 31.20 23.15
C MET A 23 -3.94 31.34 24.21
N THR A 24 -2.93 30.48 24.09
CA THR A 24 -1.61 30.83 24.59
C THR A 24 -0.57 30.57 23.53
N ALA A 25 -0.07 31.66 22.97
CA ALA A 25 1.13 31.68 22.15
C ALA A 25 2.34 31.59 23.05
N THR A 26 3.23 30.66 22.79
CA THR A 26 4.62 30.74 23.27
C THR A 26 5.54 30.59 22.06
N SER A 27 6.11 31.73 21.70
CA SER A 27 7.28 31.88 20.85
C SER A 27 8.50 31.33 21.57
N GLY A 28 9.25 30.45 20.95
CA GLY A 28 10.57 30.02 21.39
C GLY A 28 11.46 29.88 20.16
N ALA A 29 12.09 30.97 19.79
CA ALA A 29 13.20 30.99 18.85
C ALA A 29 14.46 30.57 19.58
N PHE A 30 15.18 29.59 19.06
CA PHE A 30 16.62 29.43 19.33
C PHE A 30 17.30 29.25 17.98
N ALA A 31 17.96 30.32 17.59
CA ALA A 31 19.08 30.32 16.67
C ALA A 31 20.36 30.19 17.52
N ASP A 32 21.35 29.65 16.93
CA ASP A 32 22.81 29.72 17.16
C ASP A 32 23.41 28.29 17.22
N GLU A 33 24.52 27.99 16.65
CA GLU A 33 25.64 28.80 16.12
C GLU A 33 26.49 27.91 15.19
N VAL A 34 27.00 28.56 14.16
CA VAL A 34 28.10 28.09 13.32
C VAL A 34 29.40 28.19 14.11
N SER A 35 30.18 27.14 14.14
CA SER A 35 31.60 27.25 14.45
C SER A 35 32.44 26.38 13.52
N SER A 36 33.16 27.12 12.72
CA SER A 36 34.22 26.72 11.83
C SER A 36 35.52 26.39 12.60
N SER A 37 36.32 25.65 11.86
CA SER A 37 37.79 25.57 11.88
C SER A 37 38.46 24.67 12.93
N SER A 38 39.21 23.69 12.46
CA SER A 38 40.65 23.85 12.51
C SER A 38 41.36 22.78 11.65
N GLN A 39 42.21 23.28 10.79
CA GLN A 39 43.27 22.53 10.12
C GLN A 39 44.26 22.02 11.14
N ASN A 40 44.72 20.79 10.99
CA ASN A 40 46.08 20.50 11.43
C ASN A 40 46.75 19.48 10.45
N ALA A 41 47.78 19.96 9.85
CA ALA A 41 48.72 19.16 9.07
C ALA A 41 49.63 18.40 10.05
N GLY A 42 49.83 17.12 9.79
CA GLY A 42 50.76 16.30 10.54
C GLY A 42 51.26 15.18 9.62
N ASN A 43 52.44 15.39 9.05
CA ASN A 43 53.28 14.41 8.35
C ASN A 43 53.56 13.20 9.27
N GLY A 44 53.34 11.99 8.76
CA GLY A 44 53.78 10.76 9.39
C GLY A 44 53.88 9.64 8.39
N ILE A 45 55.07 9.49 7.84
CA ILE A 45 55.47 8.35 7.01
C ILE A 45 55.61 7.14 7.92
N PHE A 46 54.73 6.14 7.75
CA PHE A 46 55.01 4.76 8.19
C PHE A 46 54.51 3.78 7.13
N SER A 47 55.46 3.24 6.45
CA SER A 47 55.32 2.08 5.58
C SER A 47 55.07 0.85 6.45
N SER A 48 53.90 0.26 6.30
CA SER A 48 53.66 -1.11 6.76
C SER A 48 52.80 -1.81 5.71
N ARG A 49 53.47 -2.69 5.01
CA ARG A 49 52.93 -3.66 4.10
C ARG A 49 52.14 -4.67 4.90
N SER A 50 50.81 -4.65 4.75
CA SER A 50 49.95 -5.71 5.24
C SER A 50 48.95 -6.06 4.17
N THR A 51 48.98 -7.29 3.82
CA THR A 51 48.10 -8.07 2.97
C THR A 51 46.63 -7.85 3.35
N ASP A 52 45.85 -7.13 2.51
CA ASP A 52 44.42 -7.06 2.58
C ASP A 52 43.80 -7.60 1.29
N THR A 53 43.63 -8.90 1.29
CA THR A 53 42.81 -9.61 0.31
C THR A 53 41.71 -10.33 1.10
N ALA A 54 40.68 -9.63 1.61
CA ALA A 54 39.43 -10.24 2.05
C ALA A 54 38.37 -9.24 2.62
N ASN A 55 38.16 -8.04 2.03
CA ASN A 55 37.07 -7.18 2.55
C ASN A 55 36.31 -6.37 1.49
N THR A 56 36.45 -6.71 0.20
CA THR A 56 35.78 -5.95 -0.87
C THR A 56 34.40 -6.50 -1.21
N ASP A 57 34.08 -7.76 -0.86
CA ASP A 57 32.83 -8.39 -1.27
C ASP A 57 31.67 -8.11 -0.28
N ALA A 58 31.97 -7.82 0.98
CA ALA A 58 30.93 -7.53 1.98
C ALA A 58 30.33 -6.12 1.85
N ALA A 59 31.13 -5.14 1.42
CA ALA A 59 30.68 -3.75 1.26
C ALA A 59 29.80 -3.57 0.01
N SER A 60 30.09 -4.30 -1.07
CA SER A 60 29.30 -4.26 -2.30
C SER A 60 27.94 -4.92 -2.11
N SER A 61 27.84 -6.00 -1.35
CA SER A 61 26.57 -6.69 -1.06
C SER A 61 25.64 -5.86 -0.16
N GLN A 62 26.19 -5.13 0.80
CA GLN A 62 25.40 -4.22 1.65
C GLN A 62 24.87 -2.99 0.89
N GLY A 63 25.64 -2.45 -0.03
CA GLY A 63 25.21 -1.36 -0.90
C GLY A 63 24.08 -1.78 -1.84
N ALA A 64 24.20 -2.95 -2.45
CA ALA A 64 23.17 -3.53 -3.32
C ALA A 64 21.89 -3.86 -2.55
N ALA A 65 21.98 -4.43 -1.35
CA ALA A 65 20.84 -4.72 -0.50
C ALA A 65 20.10 -3.46 -0.05
N LYS A 66 20.82 -2.40 0.35
CA LYS A 66 20.21 -1.10 0.70
C LYS A 66 19.52 -0.44 -0.49
N SER A 67 20.14 -0.47 -1.67
CA SER A 67 19.55 0.07 -2.91
C SER A 67 18.29 -0.72 -3.31
N PHE A 68 18.32 -2.04 -3.19
CA PHE A 68 17.17 -2.90 -3.47
C PHE A 68 15.99 -2.63 -2.51
N LEU A 69 16.26 -2.56 -1.20
CA LEU A 69 15.24 -2.24 -0.18
C LEU A 69 14.66 -0.84 -0.35
N SER A 70 15.49 0.16 -0.69
CA SER A 70 15.03 1.52 -0.99
C SER A 70 14.12 1.54 -2.23
N GLY A 71 14.46 0.81 -3.28
CA GLY A 71 13.64 0.70 -4.48
C GLY A 71 12.31 0.00 -4.23
N MET A 72 12.28 -1.01 -3.37
CA MET A 72 11.02 -1.68 -2.97
C MET A 72 10.12 -0.77 -2.12
N ALA A 73 10.70 0.00 -1.19
CA ALA A 73 9.96 0.96 -0.38
C ALA A 73 9.35 2.08 -1.25
N SER A 74 10.07 2.55 -2.27
CA SER A 74 9.56 3.51 -3.25
C SER A 74 8.34 2.96 -4.01
N LYS A 75 8.43 1.76 -4.58
CA LYS A 75 7.34 1.12 -5.32
C LYS A 75 6.07 0.89 -4.46
N ALA A 76 6.25 0.47 -3.21
CA ALA A 76 5.13 0.35 -2.29
C ALA A 76 4.47 1.70 -2.00
N GLY A 77 5.27 2.77 -1.88
CA GLY A 77 4.79 4.14 -1.74
C GLY A 77 4.00 4.59 -2.98
N ASP A 78 4.48 4.29 -4.18
CA ASP A 78 3.80 4.63 -5.43
C ASP A 78 2.43 3.95 -5.53
N VAL A 79 2.32 2.67 -5.14
CA VAL A 79 1.04 1.95 -5.08
C VAL A 79 0.07 2.59 -4.10
N VAL A 80 0.54 2.98 -2.91
CA VAL A 80 -0.31 3.65 -1.90
C VAL A 80 -0.79 4.99 -2.41
N VAL A 81 0.08 5.82 -2.98
CA VAL A 81 -0.30 7.12 -3.55
C VAL A 81 -1.29 6.92 -4.71
N GLY A 82 -1.03 5.97 -5.60
CA GLY A 82 -1.95 5.63 -6.69
C GLY A 82 -3.32 5.20 -6.19
N ALA A 83 -3.37 4.41 -5.11
CA ALA A 83 -4.62 3.98 -4.50
C ALA A 83 -5.40 5.15 -3.87
N LEU A 84 -4.72 6.04 -3.15
CA LEU A 84 -5.32 7.21 -2.51
C LEU A 84 -5.88 8.20 -3.55
N ASN A 85 -5.22 8.36 -4.69
CA ASN A 85 -5.68 9.21 -5.79
C ASN A 85 -6.98 8.70 -6.45
N MET A 86 -7.37 7.44 -6.20
CA MET A 86 -8.63 6.86 -6.70
C MET A 86 -9.81 7.08 -5.76
N ILE A 87 -9.63 7.66 -4.57
CA ILE A 87 -10.71 7.93 -3.63
C ILE A 87 -11.80 8.77 -4.29
N GLY A 88 -13.07 8.36 -4.11
CA GLY A 88 -14.23 9.01 -4.72
C GLY A 88 -14.65 8.41 -6.08
N VAL A 89 -13.82 7.63 -6.75
CA VAL A 89 -14.22 6.91 -7.97
C VAL A 89 -15.34 5.92 -7.66
N ARG A 90 -16.39 5.92 -8.49
CA ARG A 90 -17.59 5.10 -8.28
C ARG A 90 -17.30 3.60 -8.40
N TYR A 91 -17.96 2.84 -7.55
CA TYR A 91 -18.01 1.39 -7.74
C TYR A 91 -18.86 1.03 -8.97
N ARG A 92 -18.35 0.08 -9.75
CA ARG A 92 -19.10 -0.58 -10.81
C ARG A 92 -18.75 -2.07 -10.86
N TRP A 93 -19.73 -2.92 -10.78
CA TRP A 93 -19.53 -4.37 -10.92
C TRP A 93 -18.90 -4.70 -12.28
N GLY A 94 -17.78 -5.44 -12.27
CA GLY A 94 -17.02 -5.74 -13.48
C GLY A 94 -16.24 -4.57 -14.06
N GLY A 95 -16.26 -3.41 -13.41
CA GLY A 95 -15.56 -2.20 -13.84
C GLY A 95 -14.05 -2.32 -13.78
N ASN A 96 -13.37 -1.67 -14.73
CA ASN A 96 -11.92 -1.77 -14.93
C ASN A 96 -11.25 -0.44 -15.29
N SER A 97 -11.98 0.67 -15.31
CA SER A 97 -11.42 2.01 -15.54
C SER A 97 -12.05 3.04 -14.58
N PRO A 98 -11.31 4.09 -14.18
CA PRO A 98 -11.85 5.17 -13.34
C PRO A 98 -13.06 5.87 -13.93
N ASP A 99 -13.08 6.11 -15.24
CA ASP A 99 -14.16 6.82 -15.94
C ASP A 99 -15.49 6.05 -15.87
N SER A 100 -15.42 4.74 -16.08
CA SER A 100 -16.61 3.88 -16.06
C SER A 100 -16.99 3.38 -14.67
N GLY A 101 -16.09 3.45 -13.71
CA GLY A 101 -16.16 2.88 -12.38
C GLY A 101 -15.36 1.58 -12.25
N LEU A 102 -15.02 1.22 -11.03
CA LEU A 102 -14.13 0.11 -10.69
C LEU A 102 -14.79 -0.80 -9.64
N ASP A 103 -14.71 -2.13 -9.83
CA ASP A 103 -14.96 -3.07 -8.73
C ASP A 103 -13.70 -3.26 -7.87
N CYS A 104 -13.77 -4.05 -6.79
CA CYS A 104 -12.65 -4.20 -5.85
C CYS A 104 -11.35 -4.68 -6.53
N SER A 105 -11.41 -5.71 -7.35
CA SER A 105 -10.24 -6.26 -8.05
C SER A 105 -9.86 -5.43 -9.28
N GLY A 106 -10.81 -4.79 -9.94
CA GLY A 106 -10.55 -3.83 -11.02
C GLY A 106 -9.76 -2.61 -10.52
N PHE A 107 -10.11 -2.09 -9.36
CA PHE A 107 -9.38 -1.03 -8.68
C PHE A 107 -7.92 -1.43 -8.39
N VAL A 108 -7.70 -2.55 -7.72
CA VAL A 108 -6.35 -3.04 -7.40
C VAL A 108 -5.53 -3.25 -8.67
N ARG A 109 -6.11 -3.91 -9.67
CA ARG A 109 -5.46 -4.14 -10.96
C ARG A 109 -5.09 -2.84 -11.66
N TYR A 110 -5.99 -1.86 -11.65
CA TYR A 110 -5.74 -0.54 -12.26
C TYR A 110 -4.57 0.16 -11.59
N VAL A 111 -4.55 0.24 -10.25
CA VAL A 111 -3.46 0.88 -9.50
C VAL A 111 -2.11 0.21 -9.79
N PHE A 112 -2.02 -1.11 -9.74
CA PHE A 112 -0.77 -1.82 -10.01
C PHE A 112 -0.29 -1.68 -11.45
N GLN A 113 -1.21 -1.64 -12.41
CA GLN A 113 -0.87 -1.40 -13.81
C GLN A 113 -0.38 0.03 -14.05
N ASP A 114 -1.04 1.02 -13.45
CA ASP A 114 -0.73 2.43 -13.62
C ASP A 114 0.59 2.82 -12.92
N THR A 115 0.82 2.33 -11.70
CA THR A 115 1.99 2.72 -10.89
C THR A 115 3.23 1.88 -11.16
N LEU A 116 3.07 0.58 -11.41
CA LEU A 116 4.18 -0.36 -11.54
C LEU A 116 4.28 -1.03 -12.91
N GLY A 117 3.33 -0.79 -13.82
CA GLY A 117 3.24 -1.51 -15.09
C GLY A 117 2.85 -2.98 -14.94
N MET A 118 2.38 -3.41 -13.76
CA MET A 118 2.12 -4.81 -13.44
C MET A 118 0.67 -5.20 -13.71
N THR A 119 0.46 -6.28 -14.47
CA THR A 119 -0.88 -6.82 -14.72
C THR A 119 -1.18 -7.94 -13.74
N LEU A 120 -2.09 -7.68 -12.79
CA LEU A 120 -2.61 -8.69 -11.86
C LEU A 120 -3.78 -9.47 -12.48
N PRO A 121 -4.10 -10.67 -11.96
CA PRO A 121 -5.31 -11.42 -12.34
C PRO A 121 -6.57 -10.59 -12.17
N ARG A 122 -7.65 -10.95 -12.91
CA ARG A 122 -8.88 -10.15 -12.87
C ARG A 122 -9.69 -10.31 -11.59
N ARG A 123 -9.69 -11.48 -10.99
CA ARG A 123 -10.53 -11.81 -9.84
C ARG A 123 -9.74 -11.74 -8.53
N ALA A 124 -10.38 -11.26 -7.47
CA ALA A 124 -9.76 -11.19 -6.14
C ALA A 124 -9.28 -12.57 -5.64
N GLU A 125 -10.05 -13.63 -5.90
CA GLU A 125 -9.67 -15.01 -5.57
C GLU A 125 -8.37 -15.44 -6.27
N GLU A 126 -8.19 -15.07 -7.53
CA GLU A 126 -6.97 -15.36 -8.30
C GLU A 126 -5.78 -14.55 -7.75
N MET A 127 -6.01 -13.27 -7.43
CA MET A 127 -5.00 -12.40 -6.80
C MET A 127 -4.52 -12.97 -5.46
N SER A 128 -5.39 -13.64 -4.70
CA SER A 128 -5.02 -14.24 -3.41
C SER A 128 -4.01 -15.39 -3.53
N ARG A 129 -3.72 -15.87 -4.74
CA ARG A 129 -2.76 -16.94 -5.04
C ARG A 129 -1.45 -16.42 -5.60
N VAL A 130 -1.36 -15.10 -5.87
CA VAL A 130 -0.17 -14.45 -6.44
C VAL A 130 0.62 -13.75 -5.33
N GLY A 131 1.94 -13.76 -5.45
CA GLY A 131 2.82 -13.08 -4.50
C GLY A 131 3.09 -13.87 -3.23
N GLU A 132 3.85 -13.26 -2.32
CA GLU A 132 4.22 -13.81 -1.03
C GLU A 132 3.04 -13.73 -0.04
N LYS A 133 2.82 -14.79 0.74
CA LYS A 133 1.85 -14.78 1.83
C LYS A 133 2.39 -13.95 3.00
N VAL A 134 1.63 -12.94 3.44
CA VAL A 134 2.01 -12.05 4.53
C VAL A 134 1.14 -12.32 5.76
N ARG A 135 1.75 -12.35 6.95
CA ARG A 135 1.02 -12.39 8.23
C ARG A 135 0.50 -11.00 8.57
N VAL A 136 -0.57 -10.92 9.36
CA VAL A 136 -1.14 -9.62 9.79
C VAL A 136 -0.08 -8.75 10.49
N SER A 137 0.76 -9.35 11.35
CA SER A 137 1.84 -8.65 12.06
C SER A 137 2.93 -8.08 11.13
N ASP A 138 3.03 -8.58 9.91
CA ASP A 138 4.11 -8.25 8.97
C ASP A 138 3.59 -7.39 7.80
N LEU A 139 2.34 -6.92 7.90
CA LEU A 139 1.73 -6.07 6.88
C LEU A 139 2.53 -4.78 6.68
N LYS A 140 2.72 -4.41 5.42
CA LYS A 140 3.37 -3.16 5.01
C LYS A 140 2.50 -2.44 3.98
N PRO A 141 2.54 -1.11 3.92
CA PRO A 141 1.86 -0.36 2.88
C PRO A 141 2.15 -0.93 1.48
N GLY A 142 1.10 -1.06 0.65
CA GLY A 142 1.17 -1.70 -0.67
C GLY A 142 0.80 -3.19 -0.69
N ASP A 143 0.69 -3.87 0.45
CA ASP A 143 0.21 -5.25 0.51
C ASP A 143 -1.28 -5.35 0.13
N LEU A 144 -1.66 -6.44 -0.51
CA LEU A 144 -3.05 -6.76 -0.77
C LEU A 144 -3.68 -7.45 0.44
N VAL A 145 -4.85 -6.98 0.85
CA VAL A 145 -5.65 -7.56 1.94
C VAL A 145 -6.95 -8.12 1.40
N PHE A 146 -7.33 -9.32 1.84
CA PHE A 146 -8.44 -10.09 1.29
C PHE A 146 -9.50 -10.38 2.34
N PHE A 147 -10.78 -10.32 1.91
CA PHE A 147 -11.92 -10.51 2.79
C PHE A 147 -13.00 -11.38 2.15
N ASN A 148 -13.85 -11.98 2.99
CA ASN A 148 -15.06 -12.68 2.60
C ASN A 148 -16.29 -11.77 2.76
N THR A 149 -16.73 -11.12 1.69
CA THR A 149 -17.89 -10.22 1.73
C THR A 149 -19.16 -10.82 1.10
N MET A 150 -19.04 -11.88 0.31
CA MET A 150 -20.13 -12.50 -0.44
C MET A 150 -20.33 -13.98 -0.09
N ARG A 151 -20.06 -14.38 1.15
CA ARG A 151 -20.10 -15.79 1.59
C ARG A 151 -19.22 -16.71 0.74
N ARG A 152 -18.23 -16.17 0.08
CA ARG A 152 -17.25 -16.84 -0.76
C ARG A 152 -15.86 -16.36 -0.39
N SER A 153 -14.92 -17.30 -0.26
CA SER A 153 -13.53 -17.02 0.09
C SER A 153 -12.89 -16.07 -0.91
N PHE A 154 -12.10 -15.13 -0.39
CA PHE A 154 -11.34 -14.16 -1.17
C PHE A 154 -12.20 -13.39 -2.18
N SER A 155 -13.45 -13.07 -1.79
CA SER A 155 -14.41 -12.37 -2.67
C SER A 155 -14.19 -10.88 -2.76
N HIS A 156 -13.35 -10.32 -1.88
CA HIS A 156 -13.04 -8.89 -1.83
C HIS A 156 -11.55 -8.67 -1.59
N VAL A 157 -11.01 -7.56 -2.14
CA VAL A 157 -9.61 -7.19 -2.04
C VAL A 157 -9.47 -5.67 -1.91
N GLY A 158 -8.47 -5.24 -1.13
CA GLY A 158 -8.03 -3.85 -1.01
C GLY A 158 -6.52 -3.75 -0.91
N ILE A 159 -6.02 -2.52 -0.87
CA ILE A 159 -4.60 -2.18 -0.72
C ILE A 159 -4.38 -1.63 0.68
N TYR A 160 -3.53 -2.29 1.46
CA TYR A 160 -3.15 -1.84 2.79
C TYR A 160 -2.30 -0.57 2.71
N ILE A 161 -2.58 0.42 3.55
CA ILE A 161 -1.89 1.71 3.55
C ILE A 161 -1.15 2.04 4.86
N GLY A 162 -1.16 1.13 5.81
CA GLY A 162 -0.61 1.33 7.16
C GLY A 162 -1.70 1.57 8.21
N ASP A 163 -1.35 1.57 9.49
CA ASP A 163 -2.22 1.88 10.64
C ASP A 163 -3.56 1.14 10.61
N ASN A 164 -3.53 -0.15 10.29
CA ASN A 164 -4.70 -1.01 10.12
C ASN A 164 -5.73 -0.54 9.08
N LYS A 165 -5.35 0.37 8.18
CA LYS A 165 -6.22 0.94 7.16
C LYS A 165 -5.92 0.39 5.78
N PHE A 166 -6.98 0.32 4.96
CA PHE A 166 -6.86 -0.10 3.57
C PHE A 166 -7.80 0.70 2.67
N VAL A 167 -7.38 0.89 1.42
CA VAL A 167 -8.19 1.51 0.35
C VAL A 167 -8.84 0.41 -0.47
N HIS A 168 -10.12 0.56 -0.77
CA HIS A 168 -10.84 -0.41 -1.59
C HIS A 168 -12.03 0.21 -2.32
N SER A 169 -12.56 -0.52 -3.29
CA SER A 169 -13.84 -0.24 -3.94
C SER A 169 -14.92 -1.17 -3.36
N PRO A 170 -15.82 -0.71 -2.46
CA PRO A 170 -16.60 -1.60 -1.59
C PRO A 170 -17.75 -2.32 -2.29
N SER A 171 -18.72 -1.60 -2.85
CA SER A 171 -19.95 -2.18 -3.42
C SER A 171 -20.74 -1.17 -4.24
N THR A 172 -21.75 -1.65 -4.96
CA THR A 172 -22.69 -0.82 -5.72
C THR A 172 -23.31 0.29 -4.85
N GLY A 173 -23.34 1.50 -5.38
CA GLY A 173 -23.82 2.69 -4.69
C GLY A 173 -22.77 3.41 -3.85
N SER A 174 -21.55 2.87 -3.76
CA SER A 174 -20.42 3.46 -3.02
C SER A 174 -19.33 3.94 -3.96
N THR A 175 -18.35 4.61 -3.36
CA THR A 175 -17.11 5.05 -4.02
C THR A 175 -15.90 4.39 -3.35
N ILE A 176 -14.74 4.43 -4.01
CA ILE A 176 -13.46 4.04 -3.43
C ILE A 176 -13.21 4.90 -2.19
N ARG A 177 -12.82 4.25 -1.10
CA ARG A 177 -12.59 4.88 0.20
C ARG A 177 -11.59 4.10 1.05
N VAL A 178 -11.22 4.71 2.18
CA VAL A 178 -10.44 4.07 3.25
C VAL A 178 -11.40 3.49 4.28
N ASP A 179 -11.18 2.24 4.67
CA ASP A 179 -11.82 1.60 5.82
C ASP A 179 -10.75 1.05 6.78
N ASP A 180 -11.16 0.74 8.02
CA ASP A 180 -10.30 0.19 9.06
C ASP A 180 -10.46 -1.33 9.14
N MET A 181 -9.34 -2.07 9.15
CA MET A 181 -9.34 -3.53 9.24
C MET A 181 -9.82 -4.05 10.61
N GLU A 182 -9.69 -3.24 11.66
CA GLU A 182 -10.14 -3.55 13.02
C GLU A 182 -11.63 -3.25 13.24
N ASP A 183 -12.32 -2.57 12.29
CA ASP A 183 -13.77 -2.52 12.29
C ASP A 183 -14.32 -3.96 12.31
N GLY A 184 -15.21 -4.24 13.24
CA GLY A 184 -15.75 -5.57 13.46
C GLY A 184 -16.42 -6.20 12.23
N TYR A 185 -16.78 -5.41 11.22
CA TYR A 185 -17.22 -5.93 9.92
C TYR A 185 -16.06 -6.55 9.14
N TRP A 186 -14.91 -5.86 9.05
CA TRP A 186 -13.74 -6.28 8.29
C TRP A 186 -12.90 -7.31 9.03
N GLU A 187 -12.71 -7.12 10.34
CA GLU A 187 -11.99 -8.05 11.21
C GLU A 187 -12.51 -9.50 11.06
N LYS A 188 -13.82 -9.69 11.18
CA LYS A 188 -14.50 -11.01 11.07
C LYS A 188 -14.43 -11.60 9.67
N ARG A 189 -14.07 -10.83 8.66
CA ARG A 189 -14.05 -11.23 7.24
C ARG A 189 -12.68 -11.34 6.65
N PHE A 190 -11.65 -10.93 7.37
CA PHE A 190 -10.26 -11.01 6.92
C PHE A 190 -9.86 -12.47 6.68
N GLN A 191 -9.20 -12.74 5.54
CA GLN A 191 -8.81 -14.09 5.12
C GLN A 191 -7.33 -14.24 4.82
N GLY A 192 -6.59 -13.14 4.76
CA GLY A 192 -5.16 -13.16 4.51
C GLY A 192 -4.67 -11.97 3.69
N ALA A 193 -3.35 -11.93 3.50
CA ALA A 193 -2.70 -10.88 2.74
C ALA A 193 -1.62 -11.43 1.81
N ARG A 194 -1.29 -10.64 0.77
CA ARG A 194 -0.26 -10.93 -0.23
C ARG A 194 0.60 -9.71 -0.49
N ARG A 195 1.90 -9.92 -0.56
CA ARG A 195 2.86 -8.94 -1.07
C ARG A 195 3.19 -9.28 -2.51
N ILE A 196 3.04 -8.29 -3.39
CA ILE A 196 3.29 -8.47 -4.82
C ILE A 196 4.66 -7.90 -5.14
N ASP A 197 5.60 -8.76 -5.50
CA ASP A 197 6.92 -8.38 -5.95
C ASP A 197 7.06 -8.58 -7.45
N ASN A 198 7.80 -7.70 -8.12
CA ASN A 198 8.03 -7.77 -9.58
C ASN A 198 8.63 -9.11 -10.05
N ALA A 199 9.32 -9.83 -9.16
CA ALA A 199 9.95 -11.10 -9.48
C ALA A 199 8.96 -12.27 -9.69
N GLN A 200 7.72 -12.13 -9.20
CA GLN A 200 6.73 -13.23 -9.20
C GLN A 200 5.56 -13.01 -10.16
N VAL A 201 5.29 -11.77 -10.55
CA VAL A 201 4.38 -11.47 -11.65
C VAL A 201 5.24 -11.47 -12.90
N GLY A 202 5.36 -12.63 -13.53
CA GLY A 202 6.19 -12.81 -14.72
C GLY A 202 5.93 -11.70 -15.72
N ASP A 203 6.98 -10.91 -16.01
CA ASP A 203 6.97 -10.00 -17.13
C ASP A 203 6.61 -10.84 -18.38
N GLY A 204 5.51 -10.49 -19.03
CA GLY A 204 5.12 -11.14 -20.30
C GLY A 204 6.23 -11.12 -21.35
N SER A 205 7.34 -10.38 -21.13
CA SER A 205 8.56 -10.40 -21.93
C SER A 205 9.34 -11.70 -21.77
N GLU A 206 9.46 -12.26 -20.55
CA GLU A 206 10.12 -13.57 -20.36
C GLU A 206 9.36 -14.70 -21.05
N LEU A 207 8.03 -14.68 -20.96
CA LEU A 207 7.20 -15.66 -21.69
C LEU A 207 7.36 -15.50 -23.20
N ARG A 208 7.38 -14.27 -23.71
CA ARG A 208 7.62 -13.98 -25.13
C ARG A 208 9.02 -14.39 -25.56
N GLN A 209 10.07 -14.15 -24.74
CA GLN A 209 11.42 -14.60 -25.03
C GLN A 209 11.53 -16.13 -25.05
N ARG A 210 10.91 -16.84 -24.10
CA ARG A 210 10.88 -18.32 -24.09
C ARG A 210 10.15 -18.88 -25.29
N VAL A 211 9.02 -18.27 -25.68
CA VAL A 211 8.25 -18.66 -26.89
C VAL A 211 9.06 -18.37 -28.14
N SER A 212 9.71 -17.19 -28.24
CA SER A 212 10.55 -16.84 -29.39
C SER A 212 11.77 -17.76 -29.55
N ALA A 213 12.41 -18.11 -28.43
CA ALA A 213 13.53 -19.05 -28.41
C ALA A 213 13.09 -20.48 -28.79
N SER A 214 11.86 -20.87 -28.46
CA SER A 214 11.30 -22.19 -28.82
C SER A 214 10.86 -22.30 -30.28
N ILE A 215 10.51 -21.18 -30.93
CA ILE A 215 10.01 -21.15 -32.32
C ILE A 215 11.13 -20.83 -33.33
N GLY A 216 12.24 -20.26 -32.88
CA GLY A 216 13.37 -19.85 -33.72
C GLY A 216 14.41 -20.93 -34.02
N GLY A 217 14.14 -22.18 -33.72
CA GLY A 217 15.05 -23.33 -33.87
C GLY A 217 14.68 -24.29 -35.00
N TYR A 218 14.18 -23.76 -36.15
CA TYR A 218 14.03 -24.54 -37.38
C TYR A 218 14.63 -23.78 -38.54
#